data_3e9b381bc45761f8fae304b6c3a4c65d
#
_entry.id   3e9b381bc45761f8fae304b6c3a4c65d
#
_cell.length_a   1.000
_cell.length_b   1.000
_cell.length_c   1.000
_cell.angle_alpha   90.00
_cell.angle_beta   90.00
_cell.angle_gamma   90.00
#
_symmetry.space_group_name_H-M   'P 1'
#
loop_
_entity.id
_entity.type
_entity.pdbx_description
1 polymer ?
#
loop_
_entity_poly.entity_id
_entity_poly.type
_entity_poly.pdbx_seq_one_letter_code
_entity_poly.pdbx_strand_id
1 'polypeptide(L)'
;KRQPKNMNLKCAIVDDEPLALGLLESYIKKTSFLELSGSYSSAIQAMKYLPDHPVDILFLDIQMPELNGLEFSRMVPEDTRIIFTTAFDQYALDGYRVNALDYLLKPISYSDFIEAINKAVQWFELRQKADKQNANAGSENKKDYIYVKSDYKLIQIELNKILYIEGLKD
;
A
#
# COMPACT_ATOMS: atom_id res chain seq x y z
N LYS A 1 19.50 -6.92 -9.20
CA LYS A 1 18.37 -6.38 -8.40
C LYS A 1 18.71 -4.92 -8.10
N ARG A 2 17.98 -3.98 -8.71
CA ARG A 2 18.21 -2.55 -8.48
C ARG A 2 17.61 -2.18 -7.12
N GLN A 3 18.44 -1.81 -6.16
CA GLN A 3 17.97 -1.11 -4.96
C GLN A 3 17.44 0.26 -5.40
N PRO A 4 16.27 0.69 -4.89
CA PRO A 4 15.76 2.03 -5.17
C PRO A 4 16.75 3.05 -4.60
N LYS A 5 17.34 3.87 -5.48
CA LYS A 5 18.22 4.96 -5.06
C LYS A 5 17.39 6.00 -4.30
N ASN A 6 17.66 6.18 -3.01
CA ASN A 6 17.12 7.21 -2.11
C ASN A 6 15.62 7.11 -1.74
N MET A 7 15.05 5.92 -1.63
CA MET A 7 13.72 5.77 -1.06
C MET A 7 13.85 5.14 0.33
N ASN A 8 13.32 5.80 1.35
CA ASN A 8 13.13 5.26 2.69
C ASN A 8 11.64 5.24 2.97
N LEU A 9 11.04 4.05 3.10
CA LEU A 9 9.62 3.86 3.29
C LEU A 9 9.34 3.52 4.76
N LYS A 10 8.48 4.31 5.39
CA LYS A 10 8.02 4.06 6.75
C LYS A 10 6.95 2.99 6.76
N CYS A 11 7.11 2.01 7.65
CA CYS A 11 6.20 0.88 7.77
C CYS A 11 5.62 0.79 9.18
N ALA A 12 4.36 0.36 9.27
CA ALA A 12 3.78 -0.11 10.52
C ALA A 12 3.18 -1.51 10.34
N ILE A 13 3.04 -2.22 11.44
CA ILE A 13 2.46 -3.57 11.48
C ILE A 13 1.31 -3.57 12.48
N VAL A 14 0.19 -4.18 12.09
CA VAL A 14 -0.97 -4.40 12.95
C VAL A 14 -1.37 -5.87 12.87
N ASP A 15 -1.16 -6.61 13.94
CA ASP A 15 -1.45 -8.04 14.01
C ASP A 15 -1.61 -8.43 15.49
N ASP A 16 -2.63 -9.18 15.86
CA ASP A 16 -2.84 -9.61 17.25
C ASP A 16 -1.97 -10.80 17.66
N GLU A 17 -1.30 -11.44 16.69
CA GLU A 17 -0.36 -12.54 16.93
C GLU A 17 1.07 -12.03 17.17
N PRO A 18 1.65 -12.18 18.39
CA PRO A 18 3.00 -11.71 18.69
C PRO A 18 4.09 -12.31 17.79
N LEU A 19 3.90 -13.56 17.35
CA LEU A 19 4.86 -14.23 16.45
C LEU A 19 4.85 -13.61 15.05
N ALA A 20 3.68 -13.23 14.54
CA ALA A 20 3.56 -12.56 13.24
C ALA A 20 4.17 -11.15 13.31
N LEU A 21 3.93 -10.38 14.38
CA LEU A 21 4.59 -9.11 14.62
C LEU A 21 6.11 -9.25 14.59
N GLY A 22 6.67 -10.15 15.40
CA GLY A 22 8.12 -10.37 15.48
C GLY A 22 8.74 -10.82 14.15
N LEU A 23 8.02 -11.64 13.37
CA LEU A 23 8.47 -12.08 12.05
C LEU A 23 8.58 -10.91 11.09
N LEU A 24 7.51 -10.11 10.94
CA LEU A 24 7.50 -8.96 10.04
C LEU A 24 8.49 -7.88 10.47
N GLU A 25 8.63 -7.61 11.77
CA GLU A 25 9.68 -6.73 12.29
C GLU A 25 11.08 -7.18 11.86
N SER A 26 11.36 -8.48 11.95
CA SER A 26 12.64 -9.03 11.53
C SER A 26 12.89 -8.86 10.03
N TYR A 27 11.85 -9.00 9.20
CA TYR A 27 11.94 -8.81 7.77
C TYR A 27 12.14 -7.34 7.38
N ILE A 28 11.43 -6.42 8.03
CA ILE A 28 11.61 -4.97 7.83
C ILE A 28 13.04 -4.57 8.20
N LYS A 29 13.55 -5.01 9.37
CA LYS A 29 14.93 -4.71 9.81
C LYS A 29 16.01 -5.22 8.86
N LYS A 30 15.77 -6.30 8.13
CA LYS A 30 16.68 -6.85 7.11
C LYS A 30 16.63 -6.09 5.78
N THR A 31 15.69 -5.18 5.60
CA THR A 31 15.44 -4.47 4.35
C THR A 31 15.86 -3.00 4.52
N SER A 32 17.03 -2.62 4.05
CA SER A 32 17.73 -1.37 4.40
C SER A 32 17.00 -0.08 4.04
N PHE A 33 16.01 -0.13 3.15
CA PHE A 33 15.22 1.02 2.72
C PHE A 33 13.81 1.05 3.37
N LEU A 34 13.56 0.17 4.35
CA LEU A 34 12.35 0.18 5.18
C LEU A 34 12.68 0.65 6.59
N GLU A 35 11.81 1.47 7.15
CA GLU A 35 11.88 1.98 8.52
C GLU A 35 10.61 1.56 9.27
N LEU A 36 10.78 0.81 10.37
CA LEU A 36 9.66 0.44 11.23
C LEU A 36 9.28 1.61 12.13
N SER A 37 8.08 2.16 11.94
CA SER A 37 7.52 3.24 12.75
C SER A 37 6.75 2.73 13.96
N GLY A 38 6.16 1.54 13.88
CA GLY A 38 5.43 0.96 15.00
C GLY A 38 4.88 -0.44 14.70
N SER A 39 4.63 -1.17 15.79
CA SER A 39 3.98 -2.49 15.80
C SER A 39 2.85 -2.43 16.80
N TYR A 40 1.65 -2.80 16.38
CA TYR A 40 0.43 -2.69 17.17
C TYR A 40 -0.27 -4.04 17.22
N SER A 41 -0.70 -4.44 18.42
CA SER A 41 -1.39 -5.71 18.66
C SER A 41 -2.90 -5.64 18.44
N SER A 42 -3.43 -4.50 18.01
CA SER A 42 -4.84 -4.35 17.63
C SER A 42 -5.06 -3.15 16.71
N ALA A 43 -6.14 -3.20 15.92
CA ALA A 43 -6.57 -2.10 15.09
C ALA A 43 -6.91 -0.85 15.92
N ILE A 44 -7.51 -1.01 17.11
CA ILE A 44 -7.86 0.09 18.01
C ILE A 44 -6.60 0.83 18.50
N GLN A 45 -5.54 0.08 18.83
CA GLN A 45 -4.27 0.67 19.20
C GLN A 45 -3.65 1.44 18.02
N ALA A 46 -3.66 0.87 16.83
CA ALA A 46 -3.16 1.52 15.62
C ALA A 46 -3.94 2.80 15.28
N MET A 47 -5.27 2.78 15.39
CA MET A 47 -6.11 3.98 15.18
C MET A 47 -5.73 5.14 16.08
N LYS A 48 -5.24 4.88 17.27
CA LYS A 48 -4.84 5.92 18.23
C LYS A 48 -3.51 6.59 17.85
N TYR A 49 -2.60 5.84 17.25
CA TYR A 49 -1.22 6.30 17.03
C TYR A 49 -0.91 6.67 15.57
N LEU A 50 -1.50 5.99 14.59
CA LEU A 50 -1.19 6.23 13.18
C LEU A 50 -1.52 7.65 12.68
N PRO A 51 -2.58 8.35 13.15
CA PRO A 51 -2.84 9.73 12.72
C PRO A 51 -1.70 10.70 12.99
N ASP A 52 -0.98 10.52 14.11
CA ASP A 52 0.16 11.36 14.49
C ASP A 52 1.50 10.83 13.94
N HIS A 53 1.51 9.60 13.42
CA HIS A 53 2.68 8.92 12.90
C HIS A 53 2.39 8.29 11.53
N PRO A 54 2.23 9.12 10.48
CA PRO A 54 1.89 8.62 9.15
C PRO A 54 2.96 7.68 8.60
N VAL A 55 2.50 6.61 7.95
CA VAL A 55 3.37 5.60 7.35
C VAL A 55 3.05 5.42 5.86
N ASP A 56 4.05 4.96 5.11
CA ASP A 56 3.91 4.68 3.68
C ASP A 56 3.24 3.31 3.46
N ILE A 57 3.64 2.32 4.25
CA ILE A 57 3.17 0.94 4.14
C ILE A 57 2.60 0.47 5.48
N LEU A 58 1.41 -0.10 5.44
CA LEU A 58 0.76 -0.74 6.58
C LEU A 58 0.59 -2.23 6.30
N PHE A 59 1.30 -3.08 7.06
CA PHE A 59 1.01 -4.51 7.12
C PHE A 59 -0.16 -4.69 8.09
N LEU A 60 -1.24 -5.30 7.64
CA LEU A 60 -2.49 -5.34 8.37
C LEU A 60 -3.09 -6.73 8.35
N ASP A 61 -3.15 -7.37 9.51
CA ASP A 61 -3.87 -8.63 9.64
C ASP A 61 -5.38 -8.41 9.43
N ILE A 62 -6.00 -9.33 8.69
CA ILE A 62 -7.43 -9.27 8.43
C ILE A 62 -8.21 -9.72 9.66
N GLN A 63 -7.76 -10.79 10.31
CA GLN A 63 -8.50 -11.42 11.40
C GLN A 63 -8.01 -10.97 12.76
N MET A 64 -8.56 -9.88 13.24
CA MET A 64 -8.30 -9.37 14.59
C MET A 64 -9.59 -9.26 15.38
N PRO A 65 -9.53 -9.40 16.74
CA PRO A 65 -10.67 -9.13 17.62
C PRO A 65 -11.15 -7.68 17.51
N GLU A 66 -12.42 -7.43 17.84
CA GLU A 66 -13.10 -6.14 17.94
C GLU A 66 -13.25 -5.41 16.60
N LEU A 67 -12.18 -5.11 15.90
CA LEU A 67 -12.17 -4.46 14.60
C LEU A 67 -11.26 -5.23 13.65
N ASN A 68 -11.85 -5.85 12.63
CA ASN A 68 -11.07 -6.59 11.64
C ASN A 68 -10.29 -5.67 10.69
N GLY A 69 -9.26 -6.22 10.05
CA GLY A 69 -8.38 -5.44 9.19
C GLY A 69 -9.08 -4.84 7.96
N LEU A 70 -10.11 -5.49 7.41
CA LEU A 70 -10.87 -4.95 6.26
C LEU A 70 -11.71 -3.74 6.66
N GLU A 71 -12.29 -3.74 7.85
CA GLU A 71 -13.02 -2.59 8.38
C GLU A 71 -12.06 -1.45 8.69
N PHE A 72 -10.94 -1.74 9.36
CA PHE A 72 -9.92 -0.74 9.67
C PHE A 72 -9.30 -0.12 8.42
N SER A 73 -9.08 -0.90 7.37
CA SER A 73 -8.48 -0.42 6.12
C SER A 73 -9.25 0.73 5.46
N ARG A 74 -10.57 0.80 5.68
CA ARG A 74 -11.42 1.89 5.17
C ARG A 74 -11.18 3.23 5.86
N MET A 75 -10.56 3.20 7.03
CA MET A 75 -10.23 4.39 7.84
C MET A 75 -8.78 4.84 7.62
N VAL A 76 -7.96 4.02 6.96
CA VAL A 76 -6.56 4.31 6.67
C VAL A 76 -6.48 5.35 5.55
N PRO A 77 -5.62 6.39 5.68
CA PRO A 77 -5.45 7.42 4.65
C PRO A 77 -5.06 6.82 3.29
N GLU A 78 -5.54 7.43 2.20
CA GLU A 78 -5.27 6.97 0.83
C GLU A 78 -3.78 6.99 0.46
N ASP A 79 -2.96 7.77 1.14
CA ASP A 79 -1.52 7.84 0.93
C ASP A 79 -0.78 6.63 1.50
N THR A 80 -1.36 5.96 2.47
CA THR A 80 -0.82 4.72 3.04
C THR A 80 -1.23 3.52 2.19
N ARG A 81 -0.26 2.72 1.76
CA ARG A 81 -0.51 1.48 1.02
C ARG A 81 -0.64 0.31 1.98
N ILE A 82 -1.67 -0.49 1.80
CA ILE A 82 -1.95 -1.63 2.67
C ILE A 82 -1.48 -2.93 2.01
N ILE A 83 -0.72 -3.71 2.78
CA ILE A 83 -0.41 -5.10 2.49
C ILE A 83 -1.12 -5.93 3.56
N PHE A 84 -2.14 -6.67 3.15
CA PHE A 84 -2.86 -7.53 4.10
C PHE A 84 -2.07 -8.78 4.42
N THR A 85 -2.19 -9.23 5.68
CA THR A 85 -1.75 -10.55 6.10
C THR A 85 -2.94 -11.38 6.54
N THR A 86 -2.97 -12.67 6.25
CA THR A 86 -4.10 -13.53 6.58
C THR A 86 -3.73 -14.99 6.59
N ALA A 87 -4.38 -15.78 7.44
CA ALA A 87 -4.29 -17.25 7.41
C ALA A 87 -5.20 -17.88 6.33
N PHE A 88 -6.05 -17.10 5.66
CA PHE A 88 -7.07 -17.59 4.73
C PHE A 88 -6.92 -16.98 3.34
N ASP A 89 -6.81 -17.83 2.34
CA ASP A 89 -6.68 -17.46 0.93
C ASP A 89 -7.94 -16.80 0.33
N GLN A 90 -9.12 -17.11 0.87
CA GLN A 90 -10.39 -16.56 0.41
C GLN A 90 -10.48 -15.03 0.47
N TYR A 91 -9.78 -14.38 1.40
CA TYR A 91 -9.79 -12.91 1.52
C TYR A 91 -9.06 -12.18 0.39
N ALA A 92 -8.21 -12.86 -0.35
CA ALA A 92 -7.57 -12.29 -1.53
C ALA A 92 -8.60 -11.88 -2.61
N LEU A 93 -9.78 -12.51 -2.63
CA LEU A 93 -10.88 -12.21 -3.54
C LEU A 93 -11.67 -10.96 -3.14
N ASP A 94 -11.79 -10.67 -1.83
CA ASP A 94 -12.47 -9.48 -1.31
C ASP A 94 -11.63 -8.20 -1.44
N GLY A 95 -10.36 -8.34 -1.75
CA GLY A 95 -9.42 -7.23 -1.91
C GLY A 95 -9.72 -6.26 -3.04
N TYR A 96 -10.58 -6.63 -3.98
CA TYR A 96 -11.07 -5.71 -5.00
C TYR A 96 -11.85 -4.51 -4.46
N ARG A 97 -12.29 -4.56 -3.20
CA ARG A 97 -13.05 -3.49 -2.54
C ARG A 97 -12.21 -2.54 -1.71
N VAL A 98 -10.92 -2.84 -1.54
CA VAL A 98 -10.00 -2.05 -0.72
C VAL A 98 -8.73 -1.77 -1.52
N ASN A 99 -8.13 -0.59 -1.33
CA ASN A 99 -6.88 -0.20 -1.98
C ASN A 99 -5.65 -0.97 -1.43
N ALA A 100 -5.76 -2.31 -1.40
CA ALA A 100 -4.65 -3.18 -1.03
C ALA A 100 -3.62 -3.24 -2.14
N LEU A 101 -2.36 -3.16 -1.75
CA LEU A 101 -1.24 -3.33 -2.65
C LEU A 101 -0.96 -4.80 -2.92
N ASP A 102 -1.08 -5.62 -1.87
CA ASP A 102 -0.86 -7.07 -1.92
C ASP A 102 -1.50 -7.80 -0.74
N TYR A 103 -1.47 -9.14 -0.80
CA TYR A 103 -1.92 -10.07 0.23
C TYR A 103 -0.81 -11.07 0.53
N LEU A 104 -0.47 -11.25 1.81
CA LEU A 104 0.50 -12.23 2.28
C LEU A 104 -0.22 -13.32 3.06
N LEU A 105 -0.15 -14.54 2.59
CA LEU A 105 -0.72 -15.70 3.28
C LEU A 105 0.23 -16.17 4.39
N LYS A 106 -0.30 -16.33 5.59
CA LYS A 106 0.45 -16.91 6.73
C LYS A 106 0.61 -18.43 6.55
N PRO A 107 1.77 -19.02 6.82
CA PRO A 107 3.00 -18.40 7.32
C PRO A 107 3.74 -17.61 6.24
N ILE A 108 4.07 -16.35 6.54
CA ILE A 108 4.67 -15.43 5.57
C ILE A 108 6.14 -15.81 5.33
N SER A 109 6.49 -16.13 4.09
CA SER A 109 7.89 -16.35 3.71
C SER A 109 8.60 -15.01 3.45
N TYR A 110 9.93 -15.01 3.60
CA TYR A 110 10.71 -13.81 3.26
C TYR A 110 10.64 -13.47 1.76
N SER A 111 10.50 -14.46 0.89
CA SER A 111 10.33 -14.26 -0.55
C SER A 111 9.03 -13.53 -0.87
N ASP A 112 7.91 -13.94 -0.26
CA ASP A 112 6.60 -13.32 -0.48
C ASP A 112 6.59 -11.88 0.07
N PHE A 113 7.20 -11.67 1.25
CA PHE A 113 7.39 -10.35 1.81
C PHE A 113 8.16 -9.43 0.85
N ILE A 114 9.30 -9.88 0.30
CA ILE A 114 10.11 -9.08 -0.64
C ILE A 114 9.36 -8.84 -1.95
N GLU A 115 8.55 -9.77 -2.42
CA GLU A 115 7.72 -9.56 -3.62
C GLU A 115 6.70 -8.45 -3.38
N ALA A 116 5.99 -8.47 -2.25
CA ALA A 116 5.04 -7.42 -1.88
C ALA A 116 5.73 -6.05 -1.74
N ILE A 117 6.91 -6.01 -1.12
CA ILE A 117 7.69 -4.78 -0.99
C ILE A 117 8.15 -4.24 -2.35
N ASN A 118 8.53 -5.09 -3.29
CA ASN A 118 8.88 -4.66 -4.65
C ASN A 118 7.68 -4.01 -5.37
N LYS A 119 6.46 -4.52 -5.18
CA LYS A 119 5.23 -3.89 -5.68
C LYS A 119 5.02 -2.51 -5.05
N ALA A 120 5.28 -2.37 -3.74
CA ALA A 120 5.21 -1.09 -3.04
C ALA A 120 6.20 -0.08 -3.61
N VAL A 121 7.46 -0.46 -3.76
CA VAL A 121 8.50 0.40 -4.33
C VAL A 121 8.11 0.89 -5.71
N GLN A 122 7.65 0.00 -6.59
CA GLN A 122 7.20 0.38 -7.94
C GLN A 122 6.05 1.39 -7.89
N TRP A 123 5.11 1.21 -6.99
CA TRP A 123 3.98 2.13 -6.82
C TRP A 123 4.45 3.53 -6.39
N PHE A 124 5.33 3.62 -5.38
CA PHE A 124 5.87 4.90 -4.90
C PHE A 124 6.77 5.58 -5.93
N GLU A 125 7.57 4.83 -6.70
CA GLU A 125 8.38 5.38 -7.79
C GLU A 125 7.51 6.00 -8.89
N LEU A 126 6.41 5.35 -9.27
CA LEU A 126 5.47 5.87 -10.26
C LEU A 126 4.78 7.14 -9.76
N ARG A 127 4.38 7.16 -8.49
CA ARG A 127 3.78 8.35 -7.87
C ARG A 127 4.75 9.54 -7.85
N GLN A 128 5.99 9.33 -7.40
CA GLN A 128 7.00 10.39 -7.41
C GLN A 128 7.28 10.95 -8.80
N LYS A 129 7.25 10.12 -9.84
CA LYS A 129 7.41 10.59 -11.23
C LYS A 129 6.21 11.44 -11.65
N ALA A 130 5.00 11.06 -11.31
CA ALA A 130 3.78 11.83 -11.61
C ALA A 130 3.81 13.21 -10.92
N ASP A 131 4.19 13.23 -9.63
CA ASP A 131 4.28 14.48 -8.86
C ASP A 131 5.34 15.44 -9.42
N LYS A 132 6.50 14.92 -9.86
CA LYS A 132 7.56 15.72 -10.48
C LYS A 132 7.15 16.28 -11.85
N GLN A 133 6.38 15.52 -12.63
CA GLN A 133 5.86 16.01 -13.92
C GLN A 133 4.83 17.11 -13.71
N ASN A 134 3.97 17.00 -12.70
CA ASN A 134 3.01 18.04 -12.34
C ASN A 134 3.69 19.31 -11.78
N ALA A 135 4.77 19.17 -11.02
CA ALA A 135 5.54 20.31 -10.49
C ALA A 135 6.31 21.06 -11.60
N ASN A 136 6.77 20.38 -12.63
CA ASN A 136 7.45 20.99 -13.78
C ASN A 136 6.48 21.56 -14.84
N ALA A 137 5.18 21.27 -14.75
CA ALA A 137 4.15 21.82 -15.65
C ALA A 137 3.75 23.26 -15.33
N GLY A 138 4.45 23.93 -14.42
CA GLY A 138 4.28 25.37 -14.13
C GLY A 138 4.81 26.32 -15.21
N SER A 139 5.39 25.82 -16.31
CA SER A 139 5.87 26.60 -17.43
C SER A 139 5.76 25.79 -18.73
N GLU A 140 4.80 26.18 -19.55
CA GLU A 140 4.61 25.81 -20.97
C GLU A 140 4.18 24.37 -21.30
N ASN A 141 2.96 24.28 -21.86
CA ASN A 141 2.23 23.13 -22.41
C ASN A 141 1.55 22.21 -21.39
N LYS A 142 0.34 22.60 -21.00
CA LYS A 142 -0.68 21.68 -20.45
C LYS A 142 -0.93 20.54 -21.43
N LYS A 143 -0.17 19.47 -21.32
CA LYS A 143 -0.66 18.16 -21.72
C LYS A 143 -1.49 17.62 -20.56
N ASP A 144 -2.78 17.79 -20.63
CA ASP A 144 -3.71 17.28 -19.63
C ASP A 144 -3.75 15.74 -19.75
N TYR A 145 -3.24 15.05 -18.75
CA TYR A 145 -3.30 13.61 -18.64
C TYR A 145 -4.19 13.22 -17.45
N ILE A 146 -4.95 12.17 -17.61
CA ILE A 146 -5.58 11.46 -16.50
C ILE A 146 -4.92 10.10 -16.31
N TYR A 147 -4.86 9.64 -15.05
CA TYR A 147 -4.39 8.30 -14.73
C TYR A 147 -5.60 7.44 -14.41
N VAL A 148 -5.81 6.40 -15.19
CA VAL A 148 -6.90 5.43 -14.97
C VAL A 148 -6.30 4.14 -14.45
N LYS A 149 -6.87 3.64 -13.36
CA LYS A 149 -6.51 2.33 -12.81
C LYS A 149 -7.23 1.24 -13.59
N SER A 150 -6.48 0.36 -14.23
CA SER A 150 -7.00 -0.86 -14.85
C SER A 150 -6.11 -2.03 -14.45
N ASP A 151 -6.70 -3.09 -13.90
CA ASP A 151 -6.04 -4.36 -13.56
C ASP A 151 -4.67 -4.22 -12.88
N TYR A 152 -4.61 -3.49 -11.74
CA TYR A 152 -3.38 -3.22 -10.99
C TYR A 152 -2.32 -2.35 -11.69
N LYS A 153 -2.64 -1.76 -12.85
CA LYS A 153 -1.77 -0.83 -13.58
C LYS A 153 -2.38 0.56 -13.61
N LEU A 154 -1.54 1.57 -13.41
CA LEU A 154 -1.88 2.96 -13.73
C LEU A 154 -1.60 3.19 -15.21
N ILE A 155 -2.65 3.49 -15.97
CA ILE A 155 -2.56 3.84 -17.37
C ILE A 155 -2.69 5.35 -17.49
N GLN A 156 -1.69 5.99 -18.08
CA GLN A 156 -1.72 7.41 -18.39
C GLN A 156 -2.47 7.62 -19.71
N ILE A 157 -3.53 8.42 -19.69
CA ILE A 157 -4.33 8.74 -20.86
C ILE A 157 -4.27 10.25 -21.11
N GLU A 158 -3.87 10.66 -22.29
CA GLU A 158 -3.92 12.07 -22.71
C GLU A 158 -5.39 12.50 -22.88
N LEU A 159 -5.81 13.58 -22.21
CA LEU A 159 -7.20 14.06 -22.27
C LEU A 159 -7.67 14.39 -23.68
N ASN A 160 -6.77 14.85 -24.54
CA ASN A 160 -7.06 15.14 -25.93
C ASN A 160 -7.32 13.89 -26.81
N LYS A 161 -7.00 12.69 -26.29
CA LYS A 161 -7.26 11.39 -26.94
C LYS A 161 -8.52 10.70 -26.44
N ILE A 162 -9.20 11.29 -25.44
CA ILE A 162 -10.47 10.76 -24.92
C ILE A 162 -11.60 11.24 -25.82
N LEU A 163 -12.26 10.29 -26.48
CA LEU A 163 -13.40 10.59 -27.34
C LEU A 163 -14.70 10.75 -26.53
N TYR A 164 -14.89 9.91 -25.54
CA TYR A 164 -16.02 10.00 -24.60
C TYR A 164 -15.75 9.16 -23.35
N ILE A 165 -16.47 9.45 -22.27
CA ILE A 165 -16.48 8.65 -21.03
C ILE A 165 -17.92 8.21 -20.81
N GLU A 166 -18.13 6.89 -20.73
CA GLU A 166 -19.43 6.29 -20.45
C GLU A 166 -19.43 5.73 -19.03
N GLY A 167 -20.39 6.17 -18.23
CA GLY A 167 -20.59 5.65 -16.88
C GLY A 167 -21.59 4.49 -16.91
N LEU A 168 -21.14 3.29 -16.56
CA LEU A 168 -22.06 2.20 -16.24
C LEU A 168 -22.70 2.51 -14.90
N LYS A 169 -24.01 2.72 -14.89
CA LYS A 169 -24.82 2.70 -13.65
C LYS A 169 -25.12 1.25 -13.32
N ASP A 170 -24.70 0.81 -12.14
CA ASP A 170 -25.27 -0.37 -11.46
C ASP A 170 -26.62 -0.02 -10.87
#